data_feee7ee7ac2bbbb3182b26074a2d7b2d
#
_entry.id   feee7ee7ac2bbbb3182b26074a2d7b2d
#
_cell.length_a   1.000
_cell.length_b   1.000
_cell.length_c   1.000
_cell.angle_alpha   90.00
_cell.angle_beta   90.00
_cell.angle_gamma   90.00
#
_symmetry.space_group_name_H-M   'P 1'
#
loop_
_entity.id
_entity.type
_entity.pdbx_description
1 polymer ?
#
loop_
_entity_poly.entity_id
_entity_poly.type
_entity_poly.pdbx_seq_one_letter_code
_entity_poly.pdbx_strand_id
1 'polypeptide(L)'
;MYMKDFSVPQAIKEIITSNDFYLKAIKLGIVNYTALANKIHKEVEALTESNVNIGTIIVAIKRFADELNKENNYYLKLNNDKKVNSENNQNYNKKQTSFLGPNDVRMTLIGSIIDINFNNDLTFQDISEILHNFSKDTFSEYNLIHTTKKVYIFTEDIQESRKIIGILKDKYNGNITDGLSKITLTLANEDIITTRHILYHIFDMVNNYKIALKNAFFTNKEIILILGGSEAAKAYDLLRKKFL
;
A
#
# COMPACT_ATOMS: atom_id res chain seq x y z
N MET A 1 -11.24 -1.65 35.63
CA MET A 1 -11.30 -1.52 34.16
C MET A 1 -12.76 -1.27 33.85
N TYR A 2 -13.17 -0.02 33.56
CA TYR A 2 -14.56 0.29 33.22
C TYR A 2 -14.87 -0.30 31.86
N MET A 3 -15.68 -1.36 31.78
CA MET A 3 -16.24 -1.78 30.49
C MET A 3 -17.18 -0.69 30.02
N LYS A 4 -16.98 -0.26 28.79
CA LYS A 4 -17.80 0.77 28.15
C LYS A 4 -18.96 0.03 27.50
N ASP A 5 -20.16 0.13 28.08
CA ASP A 5 -21.38 -0.42 27.48
C ASP A 5 -21.59 0.22 26.11
N PHE A 6 -21.45 -0.57 25.06
CA PHE A 6 -21.68 -0.09 23.70
C PHE A 6 -23.19 -0.03 23.43
N SER A 7 -23.67 1.08 22.89
CA SER A 7 -24.98 1.07 22.22
C SER A 7 -24.92 0.25 20.95
N VAL A 8 -26.07 -0.31 20.50
CA VAL A 8 -26.14 -1.11 19.26
C VAL A 8 -25.51 -0.40 18.06
N PRO A 9 -25.75 0.91 17.78
CA PRO A 9 -25.09 1.62 16.70
C PRO A 9 -23.56 1.72 16.86
N GLN A 10 -23.07 1.90 18.09
CA GLN A 10 -21.64 1.96 18.36
C GLN A 10 -20.96 0.60 18.15
N ALA A 11 -21.57 -0.48 18.64
CA ALA A 11 -21.07 -1.85 18.43
C ALA A 11 -21.00 -2.20 16.94
N ILE A 12 -22.03 -1.86 16.18
CA ILE A 12 -22.06 -2.08 14.72
C ILE A 12 -20.97 -1.27 14.02
N LYS A 13 -20.81 -0.01 14.38
CA LYS A 13 -19.75 0.84 13.83
C LYS A 13 -18.37 0.23 14.11
N GLU A 14 -18.10 -0.20 15.33
CA GLU A 14 -16.85 -0.84 15.72
C GLU A 14 -16.59 -2.12 14.93
N ILE A 15 -17.55 -3.05 14.85
CA ILE A 15 -17.43 -4.31 14.13
C ILE A 15 -17.18 -4.07 12.63
N ILE A 16 -17.92 -3.15 12.01
CA ILE A 16 -17.81 -2.90 10.58
C ILE A 16 -16.50 -2.19 10.25
N THR A 17 -16.07 -1.22 11.07
CA THR A 17 -14.83 -0.47 10.81
C THR A 17 -13.57 -1.28 11.12
N SER A 18 -13.64 -2.25 12.02
CA SER A 18 -12.55 -3.18 12.30
C SER A 18 -12.38 -4.27 11.23
N ASN A 19 -13.36 -4.44 10.35
CA ASN A 19 -13.34 -5.43 9.28
C ASN A 19 -13.41 -4.79 7.90
N ASP A 20 -12.26 -4.74 7.21
CA ASP A 20 -12.13 -4.10 5.90
C ASP A 20 -13.09 -4.68 4.84
N PHE A 21 -13.40 -5.98 4.90
CA PHE A 21 -14.32 -6.61 3.94
C PHE A 21 -15.75 -6.10 4.14
N TYR A 22 -16.22 -5.96 5.37
CA TYR A 22 -17.55 -5.44 5.68
C TYR A 22 -17.66 -3.97 5.26
N LEU A 23 -16.66 -3.17 5.64
CA LEU A 23 -16.61 -1.75 5.28
C LEU A 23 -16.58 -1.54 3.77
N LYS A 24 -15.74 -2.31 3.05
CA LYS A 24 -15.62 -2.25 1.58
C LYS A 24 -16.90 -2.67 0.88
N ALA A 25 -17.53 -3.76 1.31
CA ALA A 25 -18.79 -4.24 0.74
C ALA A 25 -19.93 -3.24 0.93
N ILE A 26 -20.01 -2.56 2.09
CA ILE A 26 -20.98 -1.50 2.34
C ILE A 26 -20.73 -0.29 1.44
N LYS A 27 -19.49 0.19 1.34
CA LYS A 27 -19.12 1.31 0.47
C LYS A 27 -19.40 1.06 -1.01
N LEU A 28 -19.28 -0.20 -1.45
CA LEU A 28 -19.60 -0.61 -2.82
C LEU A 28 -21.10 -0.87 -3.06
N GLY A 29 -21.92 -0.84 -2.00
CA GLY A 29 -23.36 -1.08 -2.11
C GLY A 29 -23.74 -2.53 -2.48
N ILE A 30 -22.82 -3.50 -2.28
CA ILE A 30 -23.02 -4.92 -2.64
C ILE A 30 -23.39 -5.80 -1.44
N VAL A 31 -23.58 -5.21 -0.28
CA VAL A 31 -23.89 -5.94 0.96
C VAL A 31 -25.35 -6.37 1.03
N ASN A 32 -25.57 -7.64 1.36
CA ASN A 32 -26.88 -8.08 1.86
C ASN A 32 -26.92 -7.81 3.37
N TYR A 33 -27.66 -6.77 3.77
CA TYR A 33 -27.75 -6.32 5.18
C TYR A 33 -28.28 -7.38 6.12
N THR A 34 -29.20 -8.24 5.68
CA THR A 34 -29.74 -9.33 6.48
C THR A 34 -28.69 -10.40 6.72
N ALA A 35 -27.95 -10.79 5.70
CA ALA A 35 -26.86 -11.76 5.82
C ALA A 35 -25.75 -11.23 6.73
N LEU A 36 -25.37 -9.95 6.59
CA LEU A 36 -24.37 -9.31 7.45
C LEU A 36 -24.86 -9.24 8.89
N ALA A 37 -26.11 -8.84 9.15
CA ALA A 37 -26.69 -8.78 10.49
C ALA A 37 -26.66 -10.14 11.19
N ASN A 38 -27.05 -11.22 10.49
CA ASN A 38 -26.95 -12.57 11.02
C ASN A 38 -25.52 -12.97 11.34
N LYS A 39 -24.54 -12.58 10.51
CA LYS A 39 -23.14 -12.91 10.70
C LYS A 39 -22.55 -12.26 11.94
N ILE A 40 -22.87 -10.97 12.20
CA ILE A 40 -22.30 -10.19 13.30
C ILE A 40 -23.16 -10.19 14.57
N HIS A 41 -24.31 -10.86 14.58
CA HIS A 41 -25.28 -10.84 15.68
C HIS A 41 -24.66 -11.14 17.04
N LYS A 42 -23.92 -12.25 17.12
CA LYS A 42 -23.27 -12.66 18.38
C LYS A 42 -22.19 -11.67 18.85
N GLU A 43 -21.49 -11.04 17.93
CA GLU A 43 -20.48 -10.01 18.24
C GLU A 43 -21.14 -8.74 18.78
N VAL A 44 -22.31 -8.36 18.21
CA VAL A 44 -23.08 -7.22 18.70
C VAL A 44 -23.59 -7.49 20.12
N GLU A 45 -24.18 -8.67 20.36
CA GLU A 45 -24.66 -9.05 21.71
C GLU A 45 -23.53 -9.07 22.74
N ALA A 46 -22.34 -9.55 22.33
CA ALA A 46 -21.16 -9.56 23.20
C ALA A 46 -20.66 -8.14 23.55
N LEU A 47 -20.72 -7.19 22.62
CA LEU A 47 -20.30 -5.80 22.85
C LEU A 47 -21.34 -4.98 23.61
N THR A 48 -22.63 -5.28 23.43
CA THR A 48 -23.72 -4.55 24.08
C THR A 48 -24.19 -5.19 25.39
N GLU A 49 -23.66 -6.38 25.75
CA GLU A 49 -24.05 -7.19 26.90
C GLU A 49 -25.58 -7.40 26.99
N SER A 50 -26.27 -7.38 25.84
CA SER A 50 -27.73 -7.46 25.76
C SER A 50 -28.18 -8.31 24.59
N ASN A 51 -29.38 -8.90 24.72
CA ASN A 51 -30.02 -9.62 23.62
C ASN A 51 -30.60 -8.60 22.63
N VAL A 52 -30.11 -8.62 21.37
CA VAL A 52 -30.46 -7.62 20.33
C VAL A 52 -31.21 -8.29 19.20
N ASN A 53 -32.37 -7.74 18.85
CA ASN A 53 -33.14 -8.23 17.72
C ASN A 53 -32.42 -7.98 16.38
N ILE A 54 -32.37 -9.00 15.52
CA ILE A 54 -31.73 -8.91 14.17
C ILE A 54 -32.26 -7.72 13.35
N GLY A 55 -33.56 -7.41 13.45
CA GLY A 55 -34.15 -6.24 12.79
C GLY A 55 -33.51 -4.92 13.23
N THR A 56 -33.19 -4.78 14.51
CA THR A 56 -32.49 -3.60 15.06
C THR A 56 -31.09 -3.48 14.45
N ILE A 57 -30.39 -4.58 14.33
CA ILE A 57 -29.05 -4.65 13.73
C ILE A 57 -29.12 -4.23 12.24
N ILE A 58 -30.08 -4.77 11.49
CA ILE A 58 -30.28 -4.41 10.06
C ILE A 58 -30.49 -2.90 9.88
N VAL A 59 -31.36 -2.31 10.71
CA VAL A 59 -31.66 -0.87 10.65
C VAL A 59 -30.41 -0.05 10.98
N ALA A 60 -29.64 -0.46 11.99
CA ALA A 60 -28.43 0.24 12.39
C ALA A 60 -27.31 0.12 11.33
N ILE A 61 -27.15 -1.03 10.67
CA ILE A 61 -26.22 -1.20 9.53
C ILE A 61 -26.62 -0.28 8.37
N LYS A 62 -27.92 -0.20 8.02
CA LYS A 62 -28.41 0.69 6.96
C LYS A 62 -28.12 2.16 7.27
N ARG A 63 -28.39 2.61 8.50
CA ARG A 63 -28.08 3.99 8.92
C ARG A 63 -26.58 4.30 8.81
N PHE A 64 -25.74 3.38 9.25
CA PHE A 64 -24.28 3.54 9.13
C PHE A 64 -23.83 3.57 7.66
N ALA A 65 -24.43 2.74 6.79
CA ALA A 65 -24.15 2.77 5.35
C ALA A 65 -24.56 4.12 4.72
N ASP A 66 -25.71 4.69 5.11
CA ASP A 66 -26.16 5.99 4.66
C ASP A 66 -25.25 7.14 5.12
N GLU A 67 -24.72 7.06 6.35
CA GLU A 67 -23.73 8.02 6.86
C GLU A 67 -22.43 7.97 6.04
N LEU A 68 -21.87 6.79 5.79
CA LEU A 68 -20.68 6.60 4.95
C LEU A 68 -20.86 7.15 3.54
N ASN A 69 -22.05 6.97 2.94
CA ASN A 69 -22.34 7.47 1.61
C ASN A 69 -22.50 9.01 1.59
N LYS A 70 -23.02 9.61 2.66
CA LYS A 70 -23.10 11.08 2.79
C LYS A 70 -21.71 11.71 2.96
N GLU A 71 -20.84 11.10 3.76
CA GLU A 71 -19.45 11.55 3.91
C GLU A 71 -18.70 11.49 2.58
N ASN A 72 -18.80 10.39 1.84
CA ASN A 72 -18.22 10.28 0.51
C ASN A 72 -18.72 11.36 -0.46
N ASN A 73 -20.02 11.65 -0.48
CA ASN A 73 -20.60 12.68 -1.32
C ASN A 73 -20.18 14.09 -0.89
N TYR A 74 -19.94 14.34 0.41
CA TYR A 74 -19.45 15.62 0.91
C TYR A 74 -18.00 15.87 0.47
N TYR A 75 -17.11 14.88 0.56
CA TYR A 75 -15.74 14.98 0.06
C TYR A 75 -15.69 15.18 -1.47
N LEU A 76 -16.59 14.55 -2.21
CA LEU A 76 -16.72 14.75 -3.66
C LEU A 76 -17.17 16.17 -4.00
N LYS A 77 -18.06 16.77 -3.21
CA LYS A 77 -18.53 18.17 -3.40
C LYS A 77 -17.42 19.19 -3.07
N LEU A 78 -16.68 19.02 -1.96
CA LEU A 78 -15.59 19.91 -1.59
C LEU A 78 -14.44 19.95 -2.61
N ASN A 79 -14.19 18.82 -3.29
CA ASN A 79 -13.19 18.75 -4.36
C ASN A 79 -13.70 19.34 -5.69
N ASN A 80 -15.00 19.39 -5.91
CA ASN A 80 -15.62 20.05 -7.07
C ASN A 80 -15.67 21.57 -6.91
N ASP A 81 -15.92 22.10 -5.72
CA ASP A 81 -15.98 23.55 -5.47
C ASP A 81 -14.60 24.24 -5.60
N LYS A 82 -13.51 23.50 -5.46
CA LYS A 82 -12.14 24.01 -5.73
C LYS A 82 -11.78 24.05 -7.23
N LYS A 83 -12.59 23.48 -8.12
CA LYS A 83 -12.40 23.47 -9.59
C LYS A 83 -13.31 24.39 -10.37
N VAL A 84 -14.18 25.18 -9.73
CA VAL A 84 -15.12 26.08 -10.42
C VAL A 84 -14.55 27.47 -10.60
N ASN A 85 -13.34 27.59 -11.18
CA ASN A 85 -12.88 28.82 -11.81
C ASN A 85 -12.10 28.54 -13.12
N SER A 86 -12.60 27.66 -13.97
CA SER A 86 -12.23 27.63 -15.40
C SER A 86 -13.25 26.78 -16.19
N GLU A 87 -14.14 27.48 -16.82
CA GLU A 87 -14.93 27.25 -18.05
C GLU A 87 -15.29 25.84 -18.55
N ASN A 88 -16.64 25.70 -18.65
CA ASN A 88 -17.43 25.01 -19.71
C ASN A 88 -17.50 23.50 -19.85
N ASN A 89 -18.63 22.99 -19.33
CA ASN A 89 -19.67 22.11 -19.94
C ASN A 89 -19.29 20.91 -20.83
N GLN A 90 -19.98 19.84 -20.47
CA GLN A 90 -20.34 18.62 -21.21
C GLN A 90 -19.42 17.44 -21.05
N ASN A 91 -19.73 16.60 -20.05
CA ASN A 91 -19.75 15.14 -20.09
C ASN A 91 -19.79 14.55 -18.66
N TYR A 92 -20.97 14.61 -18.05
CA TYR A 92 -21.24 14.12 -16.68
C TYR A 92 -21.63 12.64 -16.68
N ASN A 93 -20.91 11.72 -17.28
CA ASN A 93 -21.25 10.30 -17.06
C ASN A 93 -20.11 9.29 -17.30
N LYS A 94 -18.83 9.64 -16.98
CA LYS A 94 -17.76 8.61 -16.98
C LYS A 94 -16.50 9.02 -16.21
N LYS A 95 -16.62 9.40 -14.91
CA LYS A 95 -15.43 9.57 -14.03
C LYS A 95 -15.72 9.16 -12.59
N GLN A 96 -16.15 7.93 -12.39
CA GLN A 96 -15.93 7.24 -11.13
C GLN A 96 -14.76 6.27 -11.39
N THR A 97 -13.57 6.58 -10.90
CA THR A 97 -12.55 5.64 -10.42
C THR A 97 -11.09 6.04 -10.57
N SER A 98 -10.71 7.23 -11.02
CA SER A 98 -9.29 7.59 -10.91
C SER A 98 -9.11 8.92 -10.17
N PHE A 99 -8.69 8.85 -8.90
CA PHE A 99 -8.17 10.00 -8.14
C PHE A 99 -6.84 10.50 -8.71
N LEU A 100 -6.25 9.79 -9.66
CA LEU A 100 -4.99 10.08 -10.31
C LEU A 100 -5.23 10.42 -11.77
N GLY A 101 -4.66 11.52 -12.23
CA GLY A 101 -4.57 11.85 -13.65
C GLY A 101 -3.49 10.99 -14.34
N PRO A 102 -3.53 10.85 -15.67
CA PRO A 102 -2.57 10.04 -16.42
C PRO A 102 -1.11 10.49 -16.31
N ASN A 103 -0.83 11.66 -15.72
CA ASN A 103 0.52 12.21 -15.50
C ASN A 103 0.93 12.26 -14.03
N ASP A 104 0.11 11.75 -13.11
CA ASP A 104 0.38 11.86 -11.67
C ASP A 104 1.34 10.78 -11.17
N VAL A 105 1.49 9.69 -11.91
CA VAL A 105 2.38 8.58 -11.56
C VAL A 105 3.22 8.19 -12.78
N ARG A 106 4.54 8.20 -12.61
CA ARG A 106 5.48 7.57 -13.55
C ARG A 106 5.89 6.22 -13.00
N MET A 107 5.96 5.21 -13.84
CA MET A 107 6.32 3.86 -13.41
C MET A 107 7.45 3.30 -14.27
N THR A 108 8.46 2.70 -13.61
CA THR A 108 9.57 2.03 -14.26
C THR A 108 9.70 0.61 -13.73
N LEU A 109 10.12 -0.32 -14.59
CA LEU A 109 10.49 -1.68 -14.23
C LEU A 109 11.94 -1.91 -14.66
N ILE A 110 12.79 -2.26 -13.70
CA ILE A 110 14.17 -2.64 -13.93
C ILE A 110 14.32 -4.10 -13.52
N GLY A 111 14.70 -4.95 -14.47
CA GLY A 111 15.08 -6.35 -14.22
C GLY A 111 16.52 -6.45 -13.71
N SER A 112 16.96 -7.68 -13.42
CA SER A 112 18.34 -7.96 -13.03
C SER A 112 18.81 -7.10 -11.87
N ILE A 113 18.10 -7.18 -10.75
CA ILE A 113 18.49 -6.58 -9.48
C ILE A 113 19.14 -7.65 -8.61
N ILE A 114 20.20 -7.28 -7.92
CA ILE A 114 20.92 -8.08 -6.94
C ILE A 114 20.83 -7.42 -5.56
N ASP A 115 20.58 -8.22 -4.53
CA ASP A 115 20.61 -7.83 -3.12
C ASP A 115 21.84 -8.45 -2.45
N ILE A 116 22.54 -7.66 -1.67
CA ILE A 116 23.47 -8.17 -0.68
C ILE A 116 23.02 -7.69 0.71
N ASN A 117 22.99 -8.60 1.68
CA ASN A 117 22.63 -8.25 3.04
C ASN A 117 23.66 -8.77 4.04
N PHE A 118 23.87 -7.97 5.07
CA PHE A 118 24.81 -8.21 6.17
C PHE A 118 24.07 -8.20 7.50
N ASN A 119 24.59 -8.92 8.48
CA ASN A 119 24.16 -8.75 9.87
C ASN A 119 24.57 -7.36 10.38
N ASN A 120 23.88 -6.84 11.38
CA ASN A 120 24.14 -5.49 11.92
C ASN A 120 25.33 -5.45 12.92
N ASP A 121 26.42 -6.16 12.59
CA ASP A 121 27.69 -6.08 13.32
C ASP A 121 28.61 -5.00 12.70
N LEU A 122 28.11 -4.32 11.64
CA LEU A 122 28.85 -3.29 10.92
C LEU A 122 28.93 -2.01 11.75
N THR A 123 30.13 -1.46 11.83
CA THR A 123 30.36 -0.14 12.42
C THR A 123 29.92 0.97 11.44
N PHE A 124 29.77 2.20 11.93
CA PHE A 124 29.55 3.36 11.06
C PHE A 124 30.66 3.51 10.00
N GLN A 125 31.91 3.17 10.36
CA GLN A 125 33.02 3.24 9.43
C GLN A 125 32.90 2.20 8.31
N ASP A 126 32.44 0.99 8.61
CA ASP A 126 32.16 -0.05 7.61
C ASP A 126 31.06 0.38 6.63
N ILE A 127 29.96 0.95 7.14
CA ILE A 127 28.89 1.47 6.29
C ILE A 127 29.38 2.60 5.39
N SER A 128 30.20 3.49 5.92
CA SER A 128 30.80 4.59 5.16
C SER A 128 31.73 4.09 4.06
N GLU A 129 32.53 3.05 4.32
CA GLU A 129 33.38 2.41 3.33
C GLU A 129 32.55 1.73 2.22
N ILE A 130 31.50 1.02 2.61
CA ILE A 130 30.55 0.40 1.66
C ILE A 130 29.96 1.45 0.71
N LEU A 131 29.44 2.54 1.27
CA LEU A 131 28.87 3.64 0.49
C LEU A 131 29.91 4.26 -0.45
N HIS A 132 31.13 4.46 0.03
CA HIS A 132 32.20 5.02 -0.78
C HIS A 132 32.53 4.12 -1.98
N ASN A 133 32.61 2.82 -1.78
CA ASN A 133 32.89 1.86 -2.85
C ASN A 133 31.79 1.86 -3.92
N PHE A 134 30.50 1.89 -3.51
CA PHE A 134 29.39 1.97 -4.45
C PHE A 134 29.34 3.30 -5.19
N SER A 135 29.56 4.43 -4.51
CA SER A 135 29.48 5.75 -5.14
C SER A 135 30.64 6.06 -6.10
N LYS A 136 31.80 5.43 -5.89
CA LYS A 136 33.00 5.69 -6.69
C LYS A 136 33.11 4.82 -7.93
N ASP A 137 32.72 3.55 -7.82
CA ASP A 137 33.03 2.54 -8.83
C ASP A 137 31.81 2.07 -9.63
N THR A 138 30.59 2.49 -9.25
CA THR A 138 29.38 2.15 -10.00
C THR A 138 28.61 3.41 -10.44
N PHE A 139 28.21 3.42 -11.70
CA PHE A 139 27.23 4.39 -12.22
C PHE A 139 25.80 3.94 -11.96
N SER A 140 25.60 2.78 -11.34
CA SER A 140 24.29 2.22 -11.06
C SER A 140 23.66 2.83 -9.82
N GLU A 141 22.36 3.03 -9.87
CA GLU A 141 21.58 3.38 -8.69
C GLU A 141 21.64 2.24 -7.67
N TYR A 142 21.79 2.59 -6.40
CA TYR A 142 21.66 1.63 -5.32
C TYR A 142 20.70 2.15 -4.25
N ASN A 143 20.05 1.21 -3.57
CA ASN A 143 19.24 1.49 -2.39
C ASN A 143 19.91 0.82 -1.18
N LEU A 144 20.31 1.61 -0.19
CA LEU A 144 20.86 1.11 1.06
C LEU A 144 19.83 1.25 2.17
N ILE A 145 19.61 0.17 2.92
CA ILE A 145 18.69 0.14 4.04
C ILE A 145 19.38 -0.43 5.24
N HIS A 146 19.42 0.39 6.28
CA HIS A 146 19.96 0.02 7.57
C HIS A 146 18.82 -0.20 8.57
N THR A 147 18.70 -1.40 9.07
CA THR A 147 17.75 -1.78 10.13
C THR A 147 18.51 -2.12 11.40
N THR A 148 17.81 -2.34 12.50
CA THR A 148 18.43 -2.78 13.77
C THR A 148 19.11 -4.14 13.68
N LYS A 149 18.80 -4.97 12.69
CA LYS A 149 19.32 -6.34 12.56
C LYS A 149 20.16 -6.57 11.32
N LYS A 150 19.96 -5.81 10.26
CA LYS A 150 20.61 -6.02 8.96
C LYS A 150 20.82 -4.74 8.19
N VAL A 151 21.82 -4.76 7.33
CA VAL A 151 22.03 -3.80 6.26
C VAL A 151 21.75 -4.49 4.93
N TYR A 152 20.95 -3.88 4.06
CA TYR A 152 20.64 -4.35 2.71
C TYR A 152 21.12 -3.35 1.69
N ILE A 153 21.66 -3.85 0.58
CA ILE A 153 22.01 -3.04 -0.58
C ILE A 153 21.41 -3.70 -1.82
N PHE A 154 20.51 -2.97 -2.50
CA PHE A 154 19.92 -3.36 -3.75
C PHE A 154 20.52 -2.52 -4.87
N THR A 155 21.03 -3.16 -5.91
CA THR A 155 21.60 -2.49 -7.08
C THR A 155 21.34 -3.31 -8.34
N GLU A 156 21.64 -2.74 -9.50
CA GLU A 156 21.59 -3.48 -10.75
C GLU A 156 22.67 -4.58 -10.79
N ASP A 157 22.29 -5.74 -11.30
CA ASP A 157 23.15 -6.91 -11.43
C ASP A 157 24.03 -6.79 -12.68
N ILE A 158 24.99 -5.89 -12.62
CA ILE A 158 26.02 -5.67 -13.64
C ILE A 158 27.40 -6.13 -13.14
N GLN A 159 28.36 -6.26 -14.06
CA GLN A 159 29.67 -6.80 -13.74
C GLN A 159 30.41 -5.98 -12.66
N GLU A 160 30.27 -4.65 -12.70
CA GLU A 160 30.87 -3.71 -11.75
C GLU A 160 30.26 -3.90 -10.35
N SER A 161 28.95 -3.96 -10.26
CA SER A 161 28.24 -4.22 -8.99
C SER A 161 28.61 -5.58 -8.41
N ARG A 162 28.70 -6.62 -9.23
CA ARG A 162 29.11 -7.97 -8.79
C ARG A 162 30.52 -8.01 -8.22
N LYS A 163 31.45 -7.25 -8.77
CA LYS A 163 32.83 -7.14 -8.22
C LYS A 163 32.82 -6.56 -6.81
N ILE A 164 32.12 -5.43 -6.62
CA ILE A 164 32.00 -4.77 -5.31
C ILE A 164 31.28 -5.68 -4.31
N ILE A 165 30.15 -6.27 -4.72
CA ILE A 165 29.38 -7.19 -3.90
C ILE A 165 30.22 -8.41 -3.49
N GLY A 166 31.05 -8.94 -4.39
CA GLY A 166 31.98 -10.03 -4.06
C GLY A 166 32.96 -9.65 -2.96
N ILE A 167 33.60 -8.49 -3.08
CA ILE A 167 34.54 -7.98 -2.05
C ILE A 167 33.79 -7.78 -0.72
N LEU A 168 32.63 -7.18 -0.73
CA LEU A 168 31.84 -6.94 0.48
C LEU A 168 31.33 -8.23 1.12
N LYS A 169 30.91 -9.21 0.30
CA LYS A 169 30.53 -10.53 0.78
C LYS A 169 31.64 -11.19 1.57
N ASP A 170 32.85 -11.21 1.01
CA ASP A 170 33.98 -11.88 1.63
C ASP A 170 34.46 -11.13 2.90
N LYS A 171 34.43 -9.80 2.86
CA LYS A 171 34.85 -8.96 4.00
C LYS A 171 33.90 -8.99 5.18
N TYR A 172 32.58 -8.98 4.91
CA TYR A 172 31.54 -8.79 5.92
C TYR A 172 30.58 -10.00 6.05
N ASN A 173 30.94 -11.15 5.47
CA ASN A 173 30.12 -12.37 5.48
C ASN A 173 28.67 -12.12 5.04
N GLY A 174 28.50 -11.45 3.90
CA GLY A 174 27.20 -11.08 3.34
C GLY A 174 26.49 -12.23 2.63
N ASN A 175 25.16 -12.18 2.64
CA ASN A 175 24.33 -13.08 1.85
C ASN A 175 23.85 -12.38 0.58
N ILE A 176 23.97 -13.04 -0.56
CA ILE A 176 23.57 -12.51 -1.86
C ILE A 176 22.26 -13.16 -2.31
N THR A 177 21.35 -12.36 -2.87
CA THR A 177 20.15 -12.81 -3.55
C THR A 177 20.08 -12.14 -4.92
N ASP A 178 20.03 -12.91 -5.98
CA ASP A 178 19.89 -12.44 -7.36
C ASP A 178 18.52 -12.81 -7.97
N GLY A 179 18.34 -12.51 -9.26
CA GLY A 179 17.06 -12.78 -9.95
C GLY A 179 15.90 -11.90 -9.47
N LEU A 180 16.20 -10.75 -8.88
CA LEU A 180 15.22 -9.77 -8.43
C LEU A 180 14.91 -8.74 -9.51
N SER A 181 13.80 -8.03 -9.35
CA SER A 181 13.40 -6.89 -10.18
C SER A 181 12.89 -5.76 -9.30
N LYS A 182 13.09 -4.52 -9.76
CA LYS A 182 12.68 -3.28 -9.10
C LYS A 182 11.56 -2.62 -9.89
N ILE A 183 10.42 -2.37 -9.27
CA ILE A 183 9.38 -1.47 -9.79
C ILE A 183 9.43 -0.20 -8.97
N THR A 184 9.59 0.95 -9.66
CA THR A 184 9.55 2.26 -9.03
C THR A 184 8.33 3.02 -9.52
N LEU A 185 7.49 3.50 -8.61
CA LEU A 185 6.41 4.45 -8.87
C LEU A 185 6.87 5.82 -8.37
N THR A 186 7.05 6.77 -9.29
CA THR A 186 7.41 8.16 -8.96
C THR A 186 6.14 9.02 -9.03
N LEU A 187 5.86 9.77 -7.97
CA LEU A 187 4.67 10.60 -7.81
C LEU A 187 4.99 12.03 -8.24
N ALA A 188 4.14 12.63 -9.07
CA ALA A 188 4.30 14.02 -9.51
C ALA A 188 4.11 15.01 -8.36
N ASN A 189 3.24 14.69 -7.41
CA ASN A 189 2.91 15.54 -6.26
C ASN A 189 3.15 14.80 -4.94
N GLU A 190 3.65 15.51 -3.94
CA GLU A 190 3.83 15.02 -2.57
C GLU A 190 2.51 15.02 -1.78
N ASP A 191 1.45 14.45 -2.35
CA ASP A 191 0.17 14.39 -1.68
C ASP A 191 0.02 13.09 -0.88
N ILE A 192 -0.17 13.22 0.43
CA ILE A 192 -0.35 12.09 1.36
C ILE A 192 -1.57 11.23 0.98
N ILE A 193 -2.62 11.85 0.46
CA ILE A 193 -3.85 11.13 0.06
C ILE A 193 -3.57 10.25 -1.15
N THR A 194 -2.86 10.78 -2.14
CA THR A 194 -2.43 10.06 -3.34
C THR A 194 -1.51 8.90 -2.98
N THR A 195 -0.51 9.12 -2.15
CA THR A 195 0.41 8.08 -1.68
C THR A 195 -0.34 6.96 -0.96
N ARG A 196 -1.24 7.29 -0.04
CA ARG A 196 -2.07 6.30 0.69
C ARG A 196 -2.93 5.48 -0.26
N HIS A 197 -3.52 6.10 -1.28
CA HIS A 197 -4.34 5.42 -2.27
C HIS A 197 -3.52 4.43 -3.09
N ILE A 198 -2.33 4.81 -3.53
CA ILE A 198 -1.42 3.93 -4.26
C ILE A 198 -0.97 2.76 -3.39
N LEU A 199 -0.57 3.00 -2.15
CA LEU A 199 -0.18 1.95 -1.21
C LEU A 199 -1.31 0.95 -0.98
N TYR A 200 -2.56 1.43 -0.80
CA TYR A 200 -3.72 0.56 -0.68
C TYR A 200 -3.85 -0.38 -1.89
N HIS A 201 -3.71 0.13 -3.12
CA HIS A 201 -3.79 -0.69 -4.32
C HIS A 201 -2.62 -1.65 -4.48
N ILE A 202 -1.42 -1.27 -4.05
CA ILE A 202 -0.27 -2.17 -4.04
C ILE A 202 -0.53 -3.34 -3.09
N PHE A 203 -1.00 -3.09 -1.86
CA PHE A 203 -1.30 -4.15 -0.91
C PHE A 203 -2.49 -5.02 -1.35
N ASP A 204 -3.54 -4.42 -1.93
CA ASP A 204 -4.67 -5.15 -2.52
C ASP A 204 -4.20 -6.08 -3.65
N MET A 205 -3.31 -5.61 -4.53
CA MET A 205 -2.70 -6.39 -5.60
C MET A 205 -1.85 -7.55 -5.04
N VAL A 206 -0.95 -7.26 -4.12
CA VAL A 206 -0.08 -8.27 -3.49
C VAL A 206 -0.91 -9.39 -2.87
N ASN A 207 -1.97 -9.03 -2.14
CA ASN A 207 -2.85 -9.98 -1.46
C ASN A 207 -3.71 -10.79 -2.45
N ASN A 208 -4.42 -10.13 -3.37
CA ASN A 208 -5.38 -10.77 -4.27
C ASN A 208 -4.70 -11.65 -5.33
N TYR A 209 -3.52 -11.27 -5.81
CA TYR A 209 -2.78 -12.00 -6.84
C TYR A 209 -1.64 -12.84 -6.28
N LYS A 210 -1.51 -12.91 -4.94
CA LYS A 210 -0.48 -13.69 -4.21
C LYS A 210 0.93 -13.40 -4.71
N ILE A 211 1.24 -12.11 -4.95
CA ILE A 211 2.56 -11.70 -5.41
C ILE A 211 3.53 -11.69 -4.23
N ALA A 212 4.64 -12.40 -4.36
CA ALA A 212 5.68 -12.45 -3.33
C ALA A 212 6.54 -11.18 -3.36
N LEU A 213 6.11 -10.17 -2.63
CA LEU A 213 6.88 -8.95 -2.40
C LEU A 213 8.06 -9.27 -1.48
N LYS A 214 9.29 -9.02 -1.93
CA LYS A 214 10.52 -9.24 -1.15
C LYS A 214 10.83 -8.07 -0.23
N ASN A 215 10.79 -6.86 -0.78
CA ASN A 215 10.97 -5.60 -0.05
C ASN A 215 10.14 -4.47 -0.65
N ALA A 216 9.83 -3.47 0.16
CA ALA A 216 9.18 -2.25 -0.29
C ALA A 216 9.69 -1.04 0.49
N PHE A 217 9.96 0.06 -0.22
CA PHE A 217 10.47 1.29 0.35
C PHE A 217 9.58 2.45 -0.09
N PHE A 218 9.37 3.38 0.82
CA PHE A 218 8.48 4.51 0.58
C PHE A 218 9.20 5.80 0.95
N THR A 219 9.19 6.75 0.04
CA THR A 219 9.50 8.16 0.30
C THR A 219 8.25 8.99 -0.01
N ASN A 220 8.32 10.30 0.17
CA ASN A 220 7.20 11.17 -0.18
C ASN A 220 6.90 11.19 -1.68
N LYS A 221 7.88 10.84 -2.53
CA LYS A 221 7.78 10.90 -4.00
C LYS A 221 7.90 9.56 -4.68
N GLU A 222 8.38 8.54 -3.99
CA GLU A 222 8.69 7.27 -4.62
C GLU A 222 8.23 6.09 -3.78
N ILE A 223 7.71 5.10 -4.48
CA ILE A 223 7.40 3.79 -3.95
C ILE A 223 8.23 2.79 -4.74
N ILE A 224 9.12 2.08 -4.07
CA ILE A 224 10.01 1.10 -4.67
C ILE A 224 9.59 -0.28 -4.17
N LEU A 225 9.32 -1.19 -5.11
CA LEU A 225 8.94 -2.57 -4.84
C LEU A 225 10.05 -3.49 -5.38
N ILE A 226 10.56 -4.38 -4.53
CA ILE A 226 11.50 -5.43 -4.93
C ILE A 226 10.76 -6.76 -4.95
N LEU A 227 10.81 -7.43 -6.08
CA LEU A 227 10.07 -8.66 -6.37
C LEU A 227 11.00 -9.71 -7.00
N GLY A 228 10.59 -10.97 -6.98
CA GLY A 228 11.21 -11.99 -7.83
C GLY A 228 10.98 -11.67 -9.31
N GLY A 229 11.96 -11.92 -10.16
CA GLY A 229 11.90 -11.56 -11.58
C GLY A 229 10.69 -12.12 -12.32
N SER A 230 10.27 -13.35 -11.99
CA SER A 230 9.09 -14.00 -12.59
C SER A 230 7.76 -13.31 -12.26
N GLU A 231 7.67 -12.61 -11.14
CA GLU A 231 6.44 -11.95 -10.67
C GLU A 231 6.39 -10.47 -11.02
N ALA A 232 7.54 -9.87 -11.29
CA ALA A 232 7.67 -8.44 -11.50
C ALA A 232 6.90 -7.94 -12.74
N ALA A 233 6.95 -8.68 -13.85
CA ALA A 233 6.21 -8.35 -15.06
C ALA A 233 4.70 -8.35 -14.83
N LYS A 234 4.18 -9.36 -14.12
CA LYS A 234 2.77 -9.46 -13.73
C LYS A 234 2.37 -8.31 -12.83
N ALA A 235 3.18 -8.01 -11.81
CA ALA A 235 2.94 -6.90 -10.88
C ALA A 235 2.92 -5.56 -11.62
N TYR A 236 3.89 -5.34 -12.52
CA TYR A 236 3.97 -4.13 -13.32
C TYR A 236 2.73 -3.94 -14.20
N ASP A 237 2.26 -4.98 -14.90
CA ASP A 237 1.08 -4.90 -15.74
C ASP A 237 -0.21 -4.61 -14.94
N LEU A 238 -0.34 -5.19 -13.75
CA LEU A 238 -1.48 -4.93 -12.86
C LEU A 238 -1.49 -3.47 -12.38
N LEU A 239 -0.34 -2.96 -11.95
CA LEU A 239 -0.18 -1.58 -11.49
C LEU A 239 -0.39 -0.60 -12.64
N ARG A 240 0.15 -0.90 -13.84
CA ARG A 240 -0.03 -0.08 -15.04
C ARG A 240 -1.50 0.07 -15.40
N LYS A 241 -2.26 -1.01 -15.42
CA LYS A 241 -3.72 -0.97 -15.70
C LYS A 241 -4.49 -0.15 -14.67
N LYS A 242 -3.94 0.02 -13.47
CA LYS A 242 -4.61 0.74 -12.38
C LYS A 242 -4.27 2.21 -12.35
N PHE A 243 -3.04 2.60 -12.70
CA PHE A 243 -2.51 3.96 -12.51
C PHE A 243 -2.16 4.70 -13.80
N LEU A 244 -2.01 3.98 -14.91
CA LEU A 244 -1.71 4.52 -16.24
C LEU A 244 -2.77 4.12 -17.26
#